data_88dbe07a63df68913775783a355cb776
#
_entry.id   88dbe07a63df68913775783a355cb776
#
_cell.length_a   1.000
_cell.length_b   1.000
_cell.length_c   1.000
_cell.angle_alpha   90.00
_cell.angle_beta   90.00
_cell.angle_gamma   90.00
#
_symmetry.space_group_name_H-M   'P 1'
#
loop_
_entity.id
_entity.type
_entity.pdbx_description
1 polymer ?
#
loop_
_entity_poly.entity_id
_entity_poly.type
_entity_poly.pdbx_seq_one_letter_code
_entity_poly.pdbx_strand_id
1 'polypeptide(L)'
;MTFLFFYVMYIFKFGIIPMWLICLVGRPLFLLKMIKNLFHMKIQNHEIFNLFLCFNLLFVFYYSFISYQAKKAIKLEKESLSIESKSLTARSSERNIYIFINSIAMLITIHKLTERHIRLDNLKTELKKKQEELDKLVPQKSAEDKKND
;
A
#
# COMPACT_ATOMS: atom_id res chain seq x y z
N MET A 1 3.07 13.04 24.18
CA MET A 1 2.52 11.97 23.32
C MET A 1 1.89 12.46 22.01
N THR A 2 1.25 13.61 21.96
CA THR A 2 0.59 14.19 20.76
C THR A 2 1.55 14.50 19.60
N PHE A 3 2.76 15.00 19.88
CA PHE A 3 3.72 15.39 18.84
C PHE A 3 4.28 14.20 18.03
N LEU A 4 4.63 13.10 18.69
CA LEU A 4 5.13 11.89 18.03
C LEU A 4 4.05 11.28 17.11
N PHE A 5 2.81 11.36 17.55
CA PHE A 5 1.65 10.88 16.79
C PHE A 5 1.42 11.70 15.52
N PHE A 6 1.48 13.04 15.60
CA PHE A 6 1.40 13.93 14.44
C PHE A 6 2.56 13.68 13.46
N TYR A 7 3.77 13.44 13.97
CA TYR A 7 4.94 13.19 13.14
C TYR A 7 4.82 11.86 12.39
N VAL A 8 4.39 10.78 13.05
CA VAL A 8 4.13 9.47 12.42
C VAL A 8 3.02 9.59 11.38
N MET A 9 1.91 10.28 11.68
CA MET A 9 0.82 10.54 10.74
C MET A 9 1.28 11.32 9.51
N TYR A 10 2.15 12.30 9.70
CA TYR A 10 2.69 13.13 8.62
C TYR A 10 3.61 12.32 7.70
N ILE A 11 4.53 11.56 8.26
CA ILE A 11 5.41 10.65 7.49
C ILE A 11 4.58 9.62 6.73
N PHE A 12 3.54 9.07 7.35
CA PHE A 12 2.65 8.10 6.69
C PHE A 12 1.90 8.72 5.50
N LYS A 13 1.31 9.91 5.66
CA LYS A 13 0.63 10.60 4.56
C LYS A 13 1.58 10.96 3.42
N PHE A 14 2.74 11.55 3.74
CA PHE A 14 3.71 11.98 2.73
C PHE A 14 4.47 10.82 2.09
N GLY A 15 4.59 9.67 2.75
CA GLY A 15 5.20 8.47 2.20
C GLY A 15 4.23 7.64 1.35
N ILE A 16 3.02 7.38 1.84
CA ILE A 16 2.06 6.48 1.18
C ILE A 16 1.51 7.08 -0.11
N ILE A 17 1.17 8.38 -0.13
CA ILE A 17 0.60 9.02 -1.32
C ILE A 17 1.56 9.01 -2.51
N PRO A 18 2.83 9.44 -2.40
CA PRO A 18 3.79 9.32 -3.50
C PRO A 18 4.01 7.88 -3.93
N MET A 19 4.13 6.94 -2.99
CA MET A 19 4.26 5.52 -3.32
C MET A 19 3.06 5.01 -4.13
N TRP A 20 1.86 5.40 -3.75
CA TRP A 20 0.63 5.04 -4.46
C TRP A 20 0.62 5.61 -5.88
N LEU A 21 0.98 6.89 -6.06
CA LEU A 21 1.09 7.52 -7.37
C LEU A 21 2.14 6.82 -8.25
N ILE A 22 3.31 6.49 -7.72
CA ILE A 22 4.34 5.74 -8.43
C ILE A 22 3.81 4.36 -8.88
N CYS A 23 3.07 3.67 -8.03
CA CYS A 23 2.48 2.38 -8.36
C CYS A 23 1.37 2.49 -9.42
N LEU A 24 0.58 3.56 -9.43
CA LEU A 24 -0.43 3.81 -10.46
C LEU A 24 0.21 4.02 -11.84
N VAL A 25 1.28 4.80 -11.90
CA VAL A 25 1.98 5.07 -13.17
C VAL A 25 2.78 3.84 -13.65
N GLY A 26 3.20 2.96 -12.73
CA GLY A 26 3.96 1.75 -13.04
C GLY A 26 5.38 2.01 -13.56
N ARG A 27 5.87 3.23 -13.46
CA ARG A 27 7.23 3.64 -13.87
C ARG A 27 7.81 4.66 -12.88
N PRO A 28 9.13 4.68 -12.66
CA PRO A 28 10.13 3.74 -13.16
C PRO A 28 10.12 2.41 -12.38
N LEU A 29 10.39 1.32 -13.09
CA LEU A 29 10.37 -0.06 -12.55
C LEU A 29 11.34 -0.27 -11.38
N PHE A 30 12.42 0.50 -11.35
CA PHE A 30 13.39 0.52 -10.24
C PHE A 30 12.72 0.90 -8.91
N LEU A 31 11.89 1.95 -8.90
CA LEU A 31 11.17 2.37 -7.70
C LEU A 31 10.17 1.32 -7.23
N LEU A 32 9.49 0.64 -8.16
CA LEU A 32 8.60 -0.46 -7.81
C LEU A 32 9.35 -1.64 -7.15
N LYS A 33 10.54 -1.97 -7.66
CA LYS A 33 11.39 -3.00 -7.04
C LYS A 33 11.87 -2.57 -5.64
N MET A 34 12.20 -1.29 -5.45
CA MET A 34 12.54 -0.76 -4.12
C MET A 34 11.36 -0.85 -3.15
N ILE A 35 10.15 -0.46 -3.58
CA ILE A 35 8.93 -0.55 -2.76
C ILE A 35 8.65 -2.01 -2.38
N LYS A 36 8.77 -2.94 -3.34
CA LYS A 36 8.61 -4.37 -3.06
C LYS A 36 9.61 -4.85 -2.02
N ASN A 37 10.88 -4.54 -2.21
CA ASN A 37 11.93 -4.94 -1.28
C ASN A 37 11.70 -4.37 0.12
N LEU A 38 11.27 -3.11 0.22
CA LEU A 38 10.92 -2.48 1.49
C LEU A 38 9.77 -3.22 2.19
N PHE A 39 8.73 -3.60 1.47
CA PHE A 39 7.59 -4.31 2.07
C PHE A 39 7.92 -5.74 2.51
N HIS A 40 8.84 -6.41 1.80
CA HIS A 40 9.30 -7.76 2.16
C HIS A 40 10.50 -7.78 3.11
N MET A 41 11.05 -6.60 3.48
CA MET A 41 12.04 -6.56 4.56
C MET A 41 11.42 -7.09 5.86
N LYS A 42 12.18 -7.94 6.55
CA LYS A 42 11.76 -8.54 7.80
C LYS A 42 12.42 -7.84 8.98
N ILE A 43 11.60 -7.46 9.94
CA ILE A 43 12.04 -6.98 11.25
C ILE A 43 11.56 -8.02 12.25
N GLN A 44 12.49 -8.70 12.94
CA GLN A 44 12.16 -9.75 13.92
C GLN A 44 11.21 -10.83 13.37
N ASN A 45 11.48 -11.33 12.15
CA ASN A 45 10.67 -12.32 11.43
C ASN A 45 9.30 -11.84 10.88
N HIS A 46 8.92 -10.59 11.07
CA HIS A 46 7.69 -10.03 10.51
C HIS A 46 8.01 -9.11 9.32
N GLU A 47 7.26 -9.27 8.25
CA GLU A 47 7.37 -8.36 7.10
C GLU A 47 6.90 -6.97 7.49
N ILE A 48 7.62 -5.95 7.03
CA ILE A 48 7.29 -4.54 7.29
C ILE A 48 5.86 -4.22 6.86
N PHE A 49 5.39 -4.78 5.74
CA PHE A 49 4.02 -4.62 5.27
C PHE A 49 2.99 -5.06 6.33
N ASN A 50 3.18 -6.23 6.94
CA ASN A 50 2.27 -6.75 7.97
C ASN A 50 2.32 -5.90 9.24
N LEU A 51 3.50 -5.40 9.62
CA LEU A 51 3.63 -4.48 10.75
C LEU A 51 2.87 -3.18 10.51
N PHE A 52 2.95 -2.61 9.31
CA PHE A 52 2.18 -1.42 8.95
C PHE A 52 0.68 -1.66 8.96
N LEU A 53 0.22 -2.81 8.47
CA LEU A 53 -1.19 -3.19 8.52
C LEU A 53 -1.68 -3.31 9.97
N CYS A 54 -0.96 -4.04 10.81
CA CYS A 54 -1.31 -4.19 12.23
C CYS A 54 -1.37 -2.84 12.94
N PHE A 55 -0.38 -1.98 12.69
CA PHE A 55 -0.34 -0.65 13.27
C PHE A 55 -1.56 0.20 12.90
N ASN A 56 -1.92 0.24 11.61
CA ASN A 56 -3.11 0.96 11.14
C ASN A 56 -4.40 0.38 11.76
N LEU A 57 -4.53 -0.95 11.86
CA LEU A 57 -5.68 -1.60 12.49
C LEU A 57 -5.79 -1.22 13.97
N LEU A 58 -4.69 -1.22 14.72
CA LEU A 58 -4.69 -0.80 16.14
C LEU A 58 -5.20 0.63 16.29
N PHE A 59 -4.82 1.55 15.38
CA PHE A 59 -5.33 2.92 15.42
C PHE A 59 -6.82 3.01 15.07
N VAL A 60 -7.30 2.22 14.13
CA VAL A 60 -8.75 2.15 13.86
C VAL A 60 -9.50 1.72 15.11
N PHE A 61 -9.05 0.68 15.80
CA PHE A 61 -9.67 0.23 17.06
C PHE A 61 -9.58 1.31 18.15
N TYR A 62 -8.42 1.93 18.34
CA TYR A 62 -8.23 2.98 19.33
C TYR A 62 -9.17 4.17 19.12
N TYR A 63 -9.26 4.70 17.90
CA TYR A 63 -10.16 5.81 17.60
C TYR A 63 -11.62 5.43 17.61
N SER A 64 -11.97 4.20 17.26
CA SER A 64 -13.33 3.67 17.39
C SER A 64 -13.75 3.63 18.86
N PHE A 65 -12.86 3.21 19.74
CA PHE A 65 -13.09 3.22 21.18
C PHE A 65 -13.29 4.64 21.73
N ILE A 66 -12.42 5.59 21.36
CA ILE A 66 -12.57 7.01 21.77
C ILE A 66 -13.89 7.60 21.26
N SER A 67 -14.25 7.38 19.99
CA SER A 67 -15.50 7.85 19.42
C SER A 67 -16.71 7.28 20.17
N TYR A 68 -16.67 5.99 20.49
CA TYR A 68 -17.74 5.35 21.27
C TYR A 68 -17.86 5.94 22.66
N GLN A 69 -16.76 6.13 23.40
CA GLN A 69 -16.76 6.73 24.73
C GLN A 69 -17.28 8.17 24.71
N ALA A 70 -16.84 8.98 23.72
CA ALA A 70 -17.30 10.35 23.56
C ALA A 70 -18.82 10.40 23.30
N LYS A 71 -19.35 9.56 22.41
CA LYS A 71 -20.79 9.46 22.12
C LYS A 71 -21.61 8.99 23.33
N LYS A 72 -21.10 8.04 24.10
CA LYS A 72 -21.72 7.58 25.33
C LYS A 72 -21.79 8.70 26.38
N ALA A 73 -20.69 9.45 26.53
CA ALA A 73 -20.63 10.56 27.47
C ALA A 73 -21.60 11.70 27.09
N ILE A 74 -21.75 12.03 25.80
CA ILE A 74 -22.72 13.01 25.30
C ILE A 74 -24.16 12.65 25.72
N LYS A 75 -24.51 11.34 25.68
CA LYS A 75 -25.87 10.90 26.07
C LYS A 75 -26.16 11.02 27.56
N LEU A 76 -25.11 11.03 28.40
CA LEU A 76 -25.23 11.05 29.86
C LEU A 76 -25.16 12.45 30.46
N GLU A 77 -24.69 13.44 29.72
CA GLU A 77 -24.38 14.77 30.21
C GLU A 77 -25.47 15.78 29.90
N LYS A 78 -25.74 16.68 30.86
CA LYS A 78 -26.77 17.74 30.76
C LYS A 78 -26.20 19.12 30.48
N GLU A 79 -24.87 19.31 30.62
CA GLU A 79 -24.22 20.63 30.48
C GLU A 79 -23.79 20.87 29.01
N SER A 80 -24.21 22.01 28.45
CA SER A 80 -24.01 22.34 27.03
C SER A 80 -22.53 22.46 26.59
N LEU A 81 -21.69 23.07 27.40
CA LEU A 81 -20.24 23.30 27.13
C LEU A 81 -19.45 21.99 27.06
N SER A 82 -19.77 21.06 27.94
CA SER A 82 -19.14 19.75 27.98
C SER A 82 -19.58 18.87 26.77
N ILE A 83 -20.80 19.01 26.32
CA ILE A 83 -21.36 18.32 25.15
C ILE A 83 -20.62 18.77 23.88
N GLU A 84 -20.35 20.06 23.72
CA GLU A 84 -19.66 20.59 22.54
C GLU A 84 -18.22 20.03 22.43
N SER A 85 -17.45 20.04 23.50
CA SER A 85 -16.07 19.50 23.52
C SER A 85 -16.05 18.00 23.20
N LYS A 86 -16.99 17.22 23.71
CA LYS A 86 -17.12 15.79 23.44
C LYS A 86 -17.59 15.50 22.02
N SER A 87 -18.46 16.35 21.48
CA SER A 87 -18.89 16.29 20.08
C SER A 87 -17.70 16.50 19.13
N LEU A 88 -16.86 17.49 19.39
CA LEU A 88 -15.63 17.73 18.65
C LEU A 88 -14.66 16.54 18.71
N THR A 89 -14.51 15.94 19.89
CA THR A 89 -13.69 14.73 20.07
C THR A 89 -14.24 13.56 19.28
N ALA A 90 -15.54 13.31 19.30
CA ALA A 90 -16.17 12.25 18.51
C ALA A 90 -15.96 12.45 17.01
N ARG A 91 -16.23 13.65 16.49
CA ARG A 91 -16.02 13.99 15.06
C ARG A 91 -14.55 13.86 14.63
N SER A 92 -13.62 14.33 15.47
CA SER A 92 -12.18 14.20 15.21
C SER A 92 -11.75 12.74 15.17
N SER A 93 -12.26 11.91 16.07
CA SER A 93 -11.98 10.48 16.12
C SER A 93 -12.54 9.76 14.88
N GLU A 94 -13.76 10.06 14.45
CA GLU A 94 -14.35 9.54 13.23
C GLU A 94 -13.51 9.88 11.99
N ARG A 95 -13.12 11.14 11.84
CA ARG A 95 -12.23 11.55 10.76
C ARG A 95 -10.92 10.75 10.75
N ASN A 96 -10.34 10.51 11.92
CA ASN A 96 -9.10 9.75 12.04
C ASN A 96 -9.32 8.27 11.66
N ILE A 97 -10.46 7.66 12.01
CA ILE A 97 -10.83 6.31 11.57
C ILE A 97 -10.82 6.23 10.04
N TYR A 98 -11.49 7.16 9.34
CA TYR A 98 -11.50 7.19 7.88
C TYR A 98 -10.11 7.32 7.26
N ILE A 99 -9.24 8.15 7.86
CA ILE A 99 -7.86 8.30 7.40
C ILE A 99 -7.10 6.96 7.49
N PHE A 100 -7.23 6.22 8.58
CA PHE A 100 -6.54 4.94 8.76
C PHE A 100 -7.12 3.84 7.86
N ILE A 101 -8.44 3.78 7.68
CA ILE A 101 -9.08 2.85 6.74
C ILE A 101 -8.58 3.12 5.31
N ASN A 102 -8.54 4.38 4.88
CA ASN A 102 -8.00 4.73 3.57
C ASN A 102 -6.51 4.37 3.44
N SER A 103 -5.73 4.55 4.49
CA SER A 103 -4.31 4.15 4.50
C SER A 103 -4.15 2.65 4.33
N ILE A 104 -4.97 1.83 4.97
CA ILE A 104 -4.99 0.38 4.79
C ILE A 104 -5.32 0.01 3.34
N ALA A 105 -6.37 0.61 2.77
CA ALA A 105 -6.76 0.37 1.38
C ALA A 105 -5.64 0.75 0.39
N MET A 106 -4.98 1.90 0.61
CA MET A 106 -3.84 2.32 -0.20
C MET A 106 -2.66 1.35 -0.07
N LEU A 107 -2.29 0.91 1.13
CA LEU A 107 -1.19 -0.05 1.34
C LEU A 107 -1.44 -1.37 0.61
N ILE A 108 -2.65 -1.92 0.70
CA ILE A 108 -3.02 -3.15 0.00
C ILE A 108 -2.95 -2.94 -1.53
N THR A 109 -3.42 -1.78 -2.01
CA THR A 109 -3.38 -1.44 -3.44
C THR A 109 -1.95 -1.30 -3.93
N ILE A 110 -1.08 -0.60 -3.20
CA ILE A 110 0.34 -0.46 -3.52
C ILE A 110 1.00 -1.83 -3.63
N HIS A 111 0.80 -2.70 -2.65
CA HIS A 111 1.38 -4.03 -2.63
C HIS A 111 0.96 -4.85 -3.87
N LYS A 112 -0.34 -4.93 -4.14
CA LYS A 112 -0.88 -5.67 -5.30
C LYS A 112 -0.46 -5.09 -6.64
N LEU A 113 -0.46 -3.77 -6.80
CA LEU A 113 -0.04 -3.12 -8.04
C LEU A 113 1.45 -3.35 -8.30
N THR A 114 2.28 -3.22 -7.28
CA THR A 114 3.73 -3.46 -7.37
C THR A 114 4.03 -4.89 -7.83
N GLU A 115 3.37 -5.89 -7.25
CA GLU A 115 3.52 -7.27 -7.66
C GLU A 115 3.09 -7.50 -9.12
N ARG A 116 1.94 -6.94 -9.52
CA ARG A 116 1.44 -7.06 -10.90
C ARG A 116 2.39 -6.44 -11.91
N HIS A 117 2.91 -5.25 -11.66
CA HIS A 117 3.85 -4.58 -12.57
C HIS A 117 5.15 -5.37 -12.73
N ILE A 118 5.71 -5.87 -11.63
CA ILE A 118 6.93 -6.69 -11.68
C ILE A 118 6.67 -8.00 -12.44
N ARG A 119 5.52 -8.65 -12.22
CA ARG A 119 5.14 -9.86 -12.94
C ARG A 119 4.97 -9.62 -14.43
N LEU A 120 4.33 -8.52 -14.82
CA LEU A 120 4.18 -8.12 -16.22
C LEU A 120 5.54 -7.86 -16.89
N ASP A 121 6.47 -7.22 -16.20
CA ASP A 121 7.82 -6.97 -16.71
C ASP A 121 8.59 -8.27 -16.94
N ASN A 122 8.53 -9.19 -15.97
CA ASN A 122 9.13 -10.51 -16.11
C ASN A 122 8.55 -11.29 -17.30
N LEU A 123 7.23 -11.31 -17.46
CA LEU A 123 6.57 -11.97 -18.60
C LEU A 123 6.97 -11.35 -19.93
N LYS A 124 7.07 -10.02 -20.02
CA LYS A 124 7.57 -9.34 -21.23
C LYS A 124 8.99 -9.72 -21.56
N THR A 125 9.83 -9.87 -20.54
CA THR A 125 11.23 -10.27 -20.73
C THR A 125 11.33 -11.73 -21.20
N GLU A 126 10.51 -12.63 -20.66
CA GLU A 126 10.43 -14.03 -21.12
C GLU A 126 9.91 -14.14 -22.56
N LEU A 127 8.87 -13.37 -22.89
CA LEU A 127 8.35 -13.33 -24.27
C LEU A 127 9.42 -12.87 -25.26
N LYS A 128 10.18 -11.82 -24.94
CA LYS A 128 11.28 -11.36 -25.80
C LYS A 128 12.34 -12.42 -26.00
N LYS A 129 12.74 -13.14 -24.93
CA LYS A 129 13.71 -14.23 -25.04
C LYS A 129 13.21 -15.36 -25.96
N LYS A 130 11.95 -15.77 -25.80
CA LYS A 130 11.35 -16.80 -26.65
C LYS A 130 11.23 -16.36 -28.10
N GLN A 131 10.92 -15.08 -28.33
CA GLN A 131 10.90 -14.51 -29.68
C GLN A 131 12.29 -14.55 -30.32
N GLU A 132 13.32 -14.15 -29.60
CA GLU A 132 14.71 -14.21 -30.07
C GLU A 132 15.19 -15.64 -30.34
N GLU A 133 14.75 -16.62 -29.54
CA GLU A 133 15.03 -18.04 -29.77
C GLU A 133 14.32 -18.54 -31.05
N LEU A 134 13.10 -18.15 -31.27
CA LEU A 134 12.30 -18.50 -32.42
C LEU A 134 12.90 -17.89 -33.70
N ASP A 135 13.30 -16.63 -33.66
CA ASP A 135 13.94 -15.94 -34.76
C ASP A 135 15.31 -16.55 -35.13
N LYS A 136 16.01 -17.22 -34.20
CA LYS A 136 17.23 -17.97 -34.46
C LYS A 136 16.98 -19.34 -35.11
N LEU A 137 15.85 -19.97 -34.81
CA LEU A 137 15.50 -21.28 -35.35
C LEU A 137 14.95 -21.22 -36.79
N VAL A 138 14.26 -20.14 -37.16
CA VAL A 138 13.68 -19.95 -38.49
C VAL A 138 14.73 -19.98 -39.62
N PRO A 139 15.89 -19.28 -39.51
CA PRO A 139 16.88 -19.36 -40.58
C PRO A 139 17.59 -20.73 -40.72
N GLN A 140 17.67 -21.51 -39.61
CA GLN A 140 18.23 -22.88 -39.68
C GLN A 140 17.36 -23.82 -40.46
N LYS A 141 16.05 -23.77 -40.32
CA LYS A 141 15.11 -24.59 -41.07
C LYS A 141 15.12 -24.31 -42.59
N SER A 142 15.22 -23.04 -42.97
CA SER A 142 15.30 -22.65 -44.38
C SER A 142 16.65 -23.00 -45.02
N ALA A 143 17.70 -23.24 -44.24
CA ALA A 143 19.01 -23.69 -44.74
C ALA A 143 19.08 -25.24 -44.89
N GLU A 144 18.34 -25.99 -44.06
CA GLU A 144 18.24 -27.45 -44.17
C GLU A 144 17.36 -27.90 -45.34
N ASP A 145 16.23 -27.21 -45.60
CA ASP A 145 15.35 -27.48 -46.71
C ASP A 145 16.02 -27.25 -48.10
N LYS A 146 16.99 -26.31 -48.17
CA LYS A 146 17.78 -26.03 -49.39
C LYS A 146 18.94 -27.01 -49.62
N LYS A 147 19.24 -27.92 -48.70
CA LYS A 147 20.29 -28.92 -48.83
C LYS A 147 19.76 -30.27 -49.23
N ASN A 148 18.45 -30.46 -49.21
CA ASN A 148 17.75 -31.71 -49.54
C ASN A 148 17.05 -31.69 -50.91
N ASP A 149 17.15 -30.57 -51.66
CA ASP A 149 16.81 -30.43 -53.07
C ASP A 149 18.12 -30.41 -53.91
#